data_c5d8a9f8e5c8f2a294adacc2fe726bba
#
_entry.id   c5d8a9f8e5c8f2a294adacc2fe726bba
#
_cell.length_a   1.000
_cell.length_b   1.000
_cell.length_c   1.000
_cell.angle_alpha   90.00
_cell.angle_beta   90.00
_cell.angle_gamma   90.00
#
_symmetry.space_group_name_H-M   'P 1'
#
loop_
_entity.id
_entity.type
_entity.pdbx_description
1 polymer ?
#
loop_
_entity_poly.entity_id
_entity_poly.type
_entity_poly.pdbx_seq_one_letter_code
_entity_poly.pdbx_strand_id
1 'polypeptide(L)'
;MTMRTLILMRHAKSSWETGFADHERPLNDRGELAAPRMGRWLVSQGVSPDLVLCSTATRAHRTAELVAGEIGQSIDVRIVKQLYLPLPQDIIEVVGTESGNASTVLVVAHNPGISSAVEECAGVAT
;
A
#
# COMPACT_ATOMS: atom_id res chain seq x y z
N MET A 1 -5.21 25.06 -5.90
CA MET A 1 -4.23 23.97 -5.82
C MET A 1 -4.72 22.94 -4.83
N THR A 2 -4.96 21.73 -5.29
CA THR A 2 -5.49 20.68 -4.43
C THR A 2 -4.33 20.04 -3.66
N MET A 3 -4.41 20.05 -2.33
CA MET A 3 -3.43 19.33 -1.52
C MET A 3 -3.74 17.84 -1.58
N ARG A 4 -2.72 17.06 -1.89
CA ARG A 4 -2.84 15.60 -1.93
C ARG A 4 -2.17 14.97 -0.73
N THR A 5 -2.79 13.92 -0.23
CA THR A 5 -2.22 13.11 0.84
C THR A 5 -1.77 11.78 0.25
N LEU A 6 -0.53 11.43 0.54
CA LEU A 6 0.04 10.14 0.14
C LEU A 6 0.31 9.32 1.39
N ILE A 7 -0.26 8.12 1.43
CA ILE A 7 -0.05 7.18 2.52
C ILE A 7 0.77 6.02 1.96
N LEU A 8 1.91 5.76 2.57
CA LEU A 8 2.78 4.66 2.17
C LEU A 8 2.70 3.57 3.23
N MET A 9 2.28 2.38 2.81
CA MET A 9 2.05 1.26 3.71
C MET A 9 2.83 0.04 3.24
N ARG A 10 3.58 -0.58 4.14
CA ARG A 10 4.14 -1.89 3.88
C ARG A 10 3.04 -2.93 3.99
N HIS A 11 3.08 -3.97 3.14
CA HIS A 11 2.13 -5.09 3.25
C HIS A 11 2.17 -5.70 4.66
N ALA A 12 1.06 -6.31 5.07
CA ALA A 12 0.96 -6.97 6.36
C ALA A 12 1.82 -8.24 6.42
N LYS A 13 1.88 -8.86 7.59
CA LYS A 13 2.76 -10.00 7.86
C LYS A 13 2.48 -11.15 6.89
N SER A 14 3.52 -11.60 6.20
CA SER A 14 3.41 -12.66 5.20
C SER A 14 3.93 -14.00 5.70
N SER A 15 3.48 -15.08 5.05
CA SER A 15 3.89 -16.44 5.36
C SER A 15 5.28 -16.74 4.79
N TRP A 16 6.08 -17.48 5.55
CA TRP A 16 7.36 -18.02 5.10
C TRP A 16 7.29 -19.54 4.90
N GLU A 17 6.08 -20.09 4.77
CA GLU A 17 5.93 -21.51 4.48
C GLU A 17 6.60 -21.87 3.16
N THR A 18 7.17 -23.08 3.09
CA THR A 18 7.83 -23.56 1.88
C THR A 18 6.80 -23.90 0.78
N GLY A 19 7.24 -23.87 -0.44
CA GLY A 19 6.39 -24.21 -1.59
C GLY A 19 5.84 -23.00 -2.33
N PHE A 20 6.03 -21.79 -1.81
CA PHE A 20 5.62 -20.57 -2.52
C PHE A 20 6.83 -19.85 -3.11
N ALA A 21 6.71 -19.41 -4.35
CA ALA A 21 7.62 -18.42 -4.88
C ALA A 21 7.38 -17.09 -4.13
N ASP A 22 8.38 -16.23 -4.04
CA ASP A 22 8.26 -14.98 -3.28
C ASP A 22 7.01 -14.18 -3.66
N HIS A 23 6.76 -14.02 -4.94
CA HIS A 23 5.63 -13.25 -5.46
C HIS A 23 4.28 -13.81 -5.00
N GLU A 24 4.17 -15.10 -4.83
CA GLU A 24 2.93 -15.78 -4.47
C GLU A 24 2.76 -16.01 -2.96
N ARG A 25 3.74 -15.63 -2.14
CA ARG A 25 3.62 -15.82 -0.68
C ARG A 25 2.40 -15.06 -0.13
N PRO A 26 1.48 -15.75 0.55
CA PRO A 26 0.29 -15.11 1.11
C PRO A 26 0.59 -14.41 2.43
N LEU A 27 -0.39 -13.68 2.95
CA LEU A 27 -0.35 -13.23 4.33
C LEU A 27 -0.42 -14.44 5.26
N ASN A 28 0.20 -14.33 6.44
CA ASN A 28 -0.03 -15.30 7.51
C ASN A 28 -1.26 -14.87 8.34
N ASP A 29 -1.61 -15.65 9.36
CA ASP A 29 -2.79 -15.37 10.19
C ASP A 29 -2.71 -13.99 10.86
N ARG A 30 -1.53 -13.58 11.30
CA ARG A 30 -1.33 -12.27 11.90
C ARG A 30 -1.58 -11.14 10.89
N GLY A 31 -1.13 -11.34 9.65
CA GLY A 31 -1.36 -10.38 8.57
C GLY A 31 -2.82 -10.26 8.20
N GLU A 32 -3.55 -11.38 8.13
CA GLU A 32 -4.99 -11.38 7.84
C GLU A 32 -5.79 -10.61 8.90
N LEU A 33 -5.32 -10.60 10.14
CA LEU A 33 -5.95 -9.83 11.23
C LEU A 33 -5.48 -8.38 11.24
N ALA A 34 -4.20 -8.14 10.97
CA ALA A 34 -3.61 -6.80 11.06
C ALA A 34 -4.08 -5.86 9.95
N ALA A 35 -4.26 -6.37 8.74
CA ALA A 35 -4.64 -5.53 7.61
C ALA A 35 -6.01 -4.85 7.79
N PRO A 36 -7.09 -5.56 8.18
CA PRO A 36 -8.35 -4.89 8.48
C PRO A 36 -8.24 -3.89 9.62
N ARG A 37 -7.45 -4.19 10.64
CA ARG A 37 -7.21 -3.25 11.75
C ARG A 37 -6.58 -1.95 11.26
N MET A 38 -5.66 -2.05 10.32
CA MET A 38 -5.04 -0.86 9.73
C MET A 38 -6.07 -0.03 8.98
N GLY A 39 -6.96 -0.68 8.24
CA GLY A 39 -8.07 0.02 7.56
C GLY A 39 -8.98 0.74 8.55
N ARG A 40 -9.37 0.08 9.63
CA ARG A 40 -10.18 0.69 10.68
C ARG A 40 -9.47 1.84 11.36
N TRP A 41 -8.15 1.71 11.56
CA TRP A 41 -7.36 2.77 12.15
C TRP A 41 -7.37 4.02 11.26
N LEU A 42 -7.20 3.86 9.95
CA LEU A 42 -7.27 4.98 9.00
C LEU A 42 -8.62 5.68 9.09
N VAL A 43 -9.71 4.92 9.13
CA VAL A 43 -11.06 5.48 9.27
C VAL A 43 -11.16 6.27 10.57
N SER A 44 -10.64 5.75 11.67
CA SER A 44 -10.68 6.43 12.97
C SER A 44 -9.90 7.74 12.99
N GLN A 45 -8.91 7.86 12.12
CA GLN A 45 -8.11 9.09 11.97
C GLN A 45 -8.73 10.08 10.96
N GLY A 46 -9.89 9.77 10.44
CA GLY A 46 -10.53 10.61 9.43
C GLY A 46 -9.85 10.56 8.07
N VAL A 47 -9.07 9.52 7.82
CA VAL A 47 -8.32 9.36 6.57
C VAL A 47 -9.05 8.35 5.68
N SER A 48 -9.46 8.80 4.51
CA SER A 48 -10.20 7.96 3.56
C SER A 48 -9.54 8.05 2.18
N PRO A 49 -8.69 7.09 1.83
CA PRO A 49 -8.14 7.03 0.48
C PRO A 49 -9.24 6.87 -0.56
N ASP A 50 -9.13 7.59 -1.65
CA ASP A 50 -10.03 7.42 -2.79
C ASP A 50 -9.39 6.58 -3.89
N LEU A 51 -8.09 6.30 -3.77
CA LEU A 51 -7.36 5.41 -4.67
C LEU A 51 -6.36 4.58 -3.86
N VAL A 52 -6.32 3.28 -4.12
CA VAL A 52 -5.33 2.37 -3.55
C VAL A 52 -4.51 1.77 -4.69
N LEU A 53 -3.21 1.94 -4.62
CA LEU A 53 -2.26 1.34 -5.55
C LEU A 53 -1.49 0.25 -4.81
N CYS A 54 -1.44 -0.95 -5.37
CA CYS A 54 -0.76 -2.05 -4.70
C CYS A 54 0.11 -2.87 -5.62
N SER A 55 1.12 -3.51 -5.04
CA SER A 55 1.99 -4.44 -5.73
C SER A 55 1.21 -5.65 -6.24
N THR A 56 1.73 -6.29 -7.28
CA THR A 56 1.19 -7.55 -7.82
C THR A 56 1.38 -8.76 -6.88
N ALA A 57 2.29 -8.66 -5.91
CA ALA A 57 2.53 -9.75 -4.97
C ALA A 57 1.27 -10.08 -4.17
N THR A 58 1.00 -11.36 -3.97
CA THR A 58 -0.20 -11.84 -3.26
C THR A 58 -0.37 -11.16 -1.90
N ARG A 59 0.71 -11.06 -1.11
CA ARG A 59 0.67 -10.44 0.22
C ARG A 59 0.28 -8.96 0.19
N ALA A 60 0.73 -8.23 -0.80
CA ALA A 60 0.43 -6.81 -0.94
C ALA A 60 -1.00 -6.59 -1.46
N HIS A 61 -1.40 -7.35 -2.46
CA HIS A 61 -2.76 -7.28 -3.01
C HIS A 61 -3.79 -7.62 -1.94
N ARG A 62 -3.55 -8.70 -1.18
CA ARG A 62 -4.46 -9.10 -0.10
C ARG A 62 -4.54 -8.03 0.99
N THR A 63 -3.41 -7.42 1.37
CA THR A 63 -3.40 -6.31 2.32
C THR A 63 -4.28 -5.16 1.82
N ALA A 64 -4.10 -4.78 0.55
CA ALA A 64 -4.87 -3.70 -0.05
C ALA A 64 -6.37 -3.98 -0.05
N GLU A 65 -6.77 -5.21 -0.39
CA GLU A 65 -8.17 -5.61 -0.38
C GLU A 65 -8.78 -5.51 1.03
N LEU A 66 -8.07 -6.03 2.03
CA LEU A 66 -8.57 -6.03 3.41
C LEU A 66 -8.65 -4.61 3.98
N VAL A 67 -7.68 -3.76 3.69
CA VAL A 67 -7.69 -2.36 4.11
C VAL A 67 -8.83 -1.61 3.42
N ALA A 68 -8.94 -1.74 2.12
CA ALA A 68 -9.98 -1.06 1.34
C ALA A 68 -11.39 -1.49 1.77
N GLY A 69 -11.57 -2.76 2.10
CA GLY A 69 -12.85 -3.29 2.56
C GLY A 69 -13.35 -2.65 3.84
N GLU A 70 -12.44 -2.17 4.69
CA GLU A 70 -12.82 -1.48 5.93
C GLU A 70 -13.10 0.01 5.70
N ILE A 71 -12.58 0.58 4.62
CA ILE A 71 -12.72 2.01 4.34
C ILE A 71 -14.01 2.28 3.53
N GLY A 72 -14.28 1.49 2.51
CA GLY A 72 -15.48 1.66 1.71
C GLY A 72 -15.50 0.79 0.46
N GLN A 73 -16.69 0.57 -0.08
CA GLN A 73 -16.90 -0.32 -1.23
C GLN A 73 -16.59 0.32 -2.59
N SER A 74 -16.52 1.63 -2.64
CA SER A 74 -16.34 2.36 -3.90
C SER A 74 -14.88 2.77 -4.15
N ILE A 75 -13.95 2.26 -3.36
CA ILE A 75 -12.55 2.59 -3.52
C ILE A 75 -11.96 1.83 -4.71
N ASP A 76 -11.28 2.57 -5.58
CA ASP A 76 -10.56 1.98 -6.70
C ASP A 76 -9.24 1.38 -6.21
N VAL A 77 -9.08 0.07 -6.37
CA VAL A 77 -7.85 -0.64 -6.02
C VAL A 77 -7.18 -1.08 -7.33
N ARG A 78 -6.01 -0.54 -7.59
CA ARG A 78 -5.25 -0.85 -8.81
C ARG A 78 -3.98 -1.61 -8.49
N ILE A 79 -3.78 -2.71 -9.21
CA ILE A 79 -2.58 -3.54 -9.09
C ILE A 79 -1.55 -3.02 -10.07
N VAL A 80 -0.36 -2.68 -9.57
CA VAL A 80 0.70 -2.08 -10.39
C VAL A 80 1.99 -2.89 -10.25
N LYS A 81 2.45 -3.44 -11.36
CA LYS A 81 3.63 -4.30 -11.39
C LYS A 81 4.89 -3.60 -10.88
N GLN A 82 5.07 -2.32 -11.16
CA GLN A 82 6.23 -1.54 -10.71
C GLN A 82 6.35 -1.44 -9.20
N LEU A 83 5.27 -1.75 -8.47
CA LEU A 83 5.28 -1.72 -7.00
C LEU A 83 5.76 -3.01 -6.37
N TYR A 84 6.08 -4.03 -7.17
CA TYR A 84 6.69 -5.25 -6.65
C TYR A 84 8.18 -5.03 -6.42
N LEU A 85 8.61 -5.10 -5.17
CA LEU A 85 10.01 -4.84 -4.76
C LEU A 85 10.57 -3.55 -5.39
N PRO A 86 9.89 -2.41 -5.18
CA PRO A 86 10.22 -1.19 -5.90
C PRO A 86 11.43 -0.47 -5.32
N LEU A 87 12.07 0.33 -6.16
CA LEU A 87 12.96 1.41 -5.70
C LEU A 87 12.07 2.60 -5.28
N PRO A 88 12.58 3.53 -4.43
CA PRO A 88 11.78 4.69 -4.02
C PRO A 88 11.24 5.50 -5.19
N GLN A 89 12.05 5.72 -6.23
CA GLN A 89 11.62 6.48 -7.39
C GLN A 89 10.53 5.78 -8.20
N ASP A 90 10.46 4.44 -8.15
CA ASP A 90 9.37 3.70 -8.80
C ASP A 90 8.03 4.02 -8.15
N ILE A 91 8.03 4.12 -6.81
CA ILE A 91 6.82 4.47 -6.06
C ILE A 91 6.37 5.88 -6.41
N ILE A 92 7.30 6.84 -6.41
CA ILE A 92 7.01 8.24 -6.72
C ILE A 92 6.47 8.37 -8.14
N GLU A 93 7.09 7.67 -9.09
CA GLU A 93 6.67 7.67 -10.49
C GLU A 93 5.26 7.10 -10.67
N VAL A 94 4.98 5.96 -10.03
CA VAL A 94 3.66 5.32 -10.11
C VAL A 94 2.59 6.24 -9.54
N VAL A 95 2.85 6.87 -8.38
CA VAL A 95 1.90 7.81 -7.79
C VAL A 95 1.65 8.97 -8.75
N GLY A 96 2.69 9.52 -9.34
CA GLY A 96 2.55 10.62 -10.30
C GLY A 96 1.74 10.25 -11.53
N THR A 97 1.89 9.02 -12.01
CA THR A 97 1.22 8.55 -13.22
C THR A 97 -0.23 8.14 -12.94
N GLU A 98 -0.48 7.44 -11.82
CA GLU A 98 -1.76 6.80 -11.55
C GLU A 98 -2.73 7.64 -10.71
N SER A 99 -2.24 8.63 -9.98
CA SER A 99 -3.10 9.33 -9.00
C SER A 99 -4.21 10.19 -9.61
N GLY A 100 -4.02 10.68 -10.84
CA GLY A 100 -5.05 11.48 -11.50
C GLY A 100 -5.59 12.61 -10.61
N ASN A 101 -6.89 12.60 -10.36
CA ASN A 101 -7.56 13.59 -9.50
C ASN A 101 -7.75 13.11 -8.06
N ALA A 102 -7.17 11.99 -7.69
CA ALA A 102 -7.32 11.46 -6.32
C ALA A 102 -6.73 12.42 -5.30
N SER A 103 -7.47 12.69 -4.23
CA SER A 103 -7.03 13.56 -3.15
C SER A 103 -6.14 12.84 -2.16
N THR A 104 -6.45 11.58 -1.88
CA THR A 104 -5.72 10.74 -0.93
C THR A 104 -5.42 9.41 -1.59
N VAL A 105 -4.15 9.10 -1.72
CA VAL A 105 -3.69 7.87 -2.37
C VAL A 105 -2.97 7.00 -1.34
N LEU A 106 -3.39 5.74 -1.24
CA LEU A 106 -2.72 4.74 -0.42
C LEU A 106 -1.90 3.83 -1.34
N VAL A 107 -0.63 3.67 -1.03
CA VAL A 107 0.25 2.73 -1.73
C VAL A 107 0.60 1.59 -0.78
N VAL A 108 0.33 0.36 -1.19
CA VAL A 108 0.70 -0.86 -0.45
C VAL A 108 1.78 -1.59 -1.24
N ALA A 109 2.96 -1.64 -0.69
CA ALA A 109 4.11 -2.24 -1.37
C ALA A 109 5.09 -2.87 -0.36
N HIS A 110 6.35 -2.76 -0.62
CA HIS A 110 7.40 -3.52 0.08
C HIS A 110 8.51 -2.62 0.60
N ASN A 111 9.14 -2.99 1.71
CA ASN A 111 10.38 -2.39 2.17
C ASN A 111 11.56 -3.08 1.45
N PRO A 112 12.69 -2.37 1.28
CA PRO A 112 12.99 -1.03 1.79
C PRO A 112 12.39 0.12 0.96
N GLY A 113 11.79 -0.15 -0.19
CA GLY A 113 11.27 0.90 -1.08
C GLY A 113 10.31 1.85 -0.39
N ILE A 114 9.35 1.33 0.39
CA ILE A 114 8.36 2.14 1.11
C ILE A 114 9.05 3.08 2.09
N SER A 115 9.93 2.57 2.95
CA SER A 115 10.63 3.41 3.95
C SER A 115 11.50 4.48 3.29
N SER A 116 12.20 4.11 2.23
CA SER A 116 13.06 5.06 1.49
C SER A 116 12.24 6.13 0.79
N ALA A 117 11.07 5.77 0.24
CA ALA A 117 10.17 6.73 -0.39
C ALA A 117 9.60 7.72 0.62
N VAL A 118 9.29 7.27 1.84
CA VAL A 118 8.85 8.16 2.93
C VAL A 118 9.93 9.20 3.21
N GLU A 119 11.16 8.81 3.33
CA GLU A 119 12.28 9.73 3.57
C GLU A 119 12.40 10.76 2.45
N GLU A 120 12.34 10.34 1.20
CA GLU A 120 12.44 11.23 0.05
C GLU A 120 11.27 12.21 -0.03
N CYS A 121 10.05 11.72 0.16
CA CYS A 121 8.85 12.56 0.08
C CYS A 121 8.75 13.55 1.23
N ALA A 122 9.19 13.17 2.42
CA ALA A 122 9.18 14.03 3.59
C ALA A 122 10.28 15.09 3.56
N GLY A 123 11.31 14.88 2.75
CA GLY A 123 12.47 15.77 2.74
C GLY A 123 13.19 15.76 4.08
N VAL A 124 13.03 14.72 4.87
CA VAL A 124 13.59 14.63 6.20
C VAL A 124 14.83 13.80 6.18
N ALA A 125 15.93 14.44 6.50
CA ALA A 125 17.12 13.73 6.90
C ALA A 125 16.98 13.50 8.40
N THR A 126 16.61 12.33 8.78
CA THR A 126 16.64 11.96 10.20
C THR A 126 17.98 11.38 10.56
#